data_034f77099e852f41dff430f05fc95d3c
#
_entry.id   034f77099e852f41dff430f05fc95d3c
#
_cell.length_a   1.000
_cell.length_b   1.000
_cell.length_c   1.000
_cell.angle_alpha   90.00
_cell.angle_beta   90.00
_cell.angle_gamma   90.00
#
_symmetry.space_group_name_H-M   'P 1'
#
loop_
_entity.id
_entity.type
_entity.pdbx_description
1 polymer ?
#
loop_
_entity_poly.entity_id
_entity_poly.type
_entity_poly.pdbx_seq_one_letter_code
_entity_poly.pdbx_strand_id
1 'polypeptide(L)'
;MNCKIDYQPAPNLLANRVVLVTGAGDGIGRAAALSYAKHGATVILLGRTIAKLERVYDEIEAAGGPQPAIFPLNFEGATLKDFHDMAETLDKEFGRLDGLLHNAGLLGRITPFDQYNPELWQQVMQVNINGPIWMTQALLPLLQQSEDASVIFTSSSVGRKGRAYWGAYSVSKFATEGFVDVLADELANQSNIRVNSLNPGATRTQMRRSAFPGEDPFTLRTPEDIMPTYLWLMGPDSSGTSGEKLDAQPPRV
;
A
#
# COMPACT_ATOMS: atom_id res chain seq x y z
N MET A 1 16.45 12.32 8.08
CA MET A 1 15.04 12.30 7.64
C MET A 1 14.84 11.13 6.69
N ASN A 2 13.99 10.17 7.05
CA ASN A 2 13.72 8.99 6.19
C ASN A 2 12.65 9.33 5.12
N CYS A 3 12.85 10.40 4.37
CA CYS A 3 11.95 10.85 3.29
C CYS A 3 12.74 11.02 2.00
N LYS A 4 12.22 10.52 0.89
CA LYS A 4 12.83 10.57 -0.45
C LYS A 4 11.98 11.39 -1.43
N ILE A 5 11.34 12.45 -0.96
CA ILE A 5 10.43 13.27 -1.78
C ILE A 5 11.14 13.89 -3.01
N ASP A 6 12.44 14.15 -2.91
CA ASP A 6 13.24 14.73 -3.99
C ASP A 6 13.95 13.66 -4.86
N TYR A 7 13.63 12.37 -4.64
CA TYR A 7 14.21 11.29 -5.45
C TYR A 7 13.78 11.41 -6.90
N GLN A 8 14.74 11.22 -7.80
CA GLN A 8 14.54 11.28 -9.25
C GLN A 8 14.66 9.86 -9.82
N PRO A 9 13.54 9.18 -10.09
CA PRO A 9 13.57 7.82 -10.60
C PRO A 9 14.06 7.77 -12.05
N ALA A 10 14.83 6.74 -12.40
CA ALA A 10 15.14 6.45 -13.79
C ALA A 10 13.85 6.10 -14.57
N PRO A 11 13.75 6.43 -15.88
CA PRO A 11 12.52 6.19 -16.65
C PRO A 11 12.01 4.75 -16.62
N ASN A 12 12.92 3.77 -16.59
CA ASN A 12 12.60 2.34 -16.59
C ASN A 12 12.95 1.66 -15.23
N LEU A 13 12.86 2.40 -14.14
CA LEU A 13 13.23 1.94 -12.79
C LEU A 13 12.62 0.58 -12.43
N LEU A 14 11.39 0.32 -12.87
CA LEU A 14 10.60 -0.87 -12.53
C LEU A 14 10.40 -1.80 -13.76
N ALA A 15 11.22 -1.67 -14.79
CA ALA A 15 11.10 -2.52 -15.97
C ALA A 15 11.14 -4.01 -15.61
N ASN A 16 10.22 -4.78 -16.20
CA ASN A 16 10.05 -6.22 -15.98
C ASN A 16 9.67 -6.64 -14.55
N ARG A 17 9.26 -5.71 -13.70
CA ARG A 17 8.73 -6.02 -12.37
C ARG A 17 7.22 -6.22 -12.42
N VAL A 18 6.74 -7.20 -11.66
CA VAL A 18 5.31 -7.43 -11.41
C VAL A 18 4.98 -6.87 -10.04
N VAL A 19 4.10 -5.87 -9.98
CA VAL A 19 3.78 -5.13 -8.74
C VAL A 19 2.29 -5.17 -8.46
N LEU A 20 1.90 -5.69 -7.31
CA LEU A 20 0.51 -5.67 -6.85
C LEU A 20 0.25 -4.45 -5.97
N VAL A 21 -0.83 -3.71 -6.29
CA VAL A 21 -1.25 -2.51 -5.54
C VAL A 21 -2.66 -2.73 -5.00
N THR A 22 -2.81 -2.71 -3.67
CA THR A 22 -4.15 -2.78 -3.05
C THR A 22 -4.75 -1.39 -2.91
N GLY A 23 -6.07 -1.27 -3.11
CA GLY A 23 -6.74 0.01 -3.16
C GLY A 23 -6.35 0.83 -4.40
N ALA A 24 -6.02 0.17 -5.50
CA ALA A 24 -5.51 0.77 -6.73
C ALA A 24 -6.48 1.69 -7.47
N GLY A 25 -7.78 1.65 -7.14
CA GLY A 25 -8.80 2.41 -7.88
C GLY A 25 -8.94 3.89 -7.50
N ASP A 26 -8.24 4.39 -6.45
CA ASP A 26 -8.41 5.77 -5.98
C ASP A 26 -7.20 6.28 -5.18
N GLY A 27 -7.10 7.61 -5.04
CA GLY A 27 -6.14 8.28 -4.17
C GLY A 27 -4.70 7.83 -4.37
N ILE A 28 -4.02 7.50 -3.26
CA ILE A 28 -2.60 7.11 -3.27
C ILE A 28 -2.38 5.80 -4.05
N GLY A 29 -3.27 4.82 -3.90
CA GLY A 29 -3.15 3.54 -4.63
C GLY A 29 -3.23 3.70 -6.14
N ARG A 30 -4.16 4.55 -6.62
CA ARG A 30 -4.24 4.90 -8.05
C ARG A 30 -2.96 5.60 -8.53
N ALA A 31 -2.50 6.62 -7.80
CA ALA A 31 -1.29 7.34 -8.17
C ALA A 31 -0.06 6.43 -8.19
N ALA A 32 0.04 5.50 -7.22
CA ALA A 32 1.12 4.51 -7.18
C ALA A 32 1.05 3.56 -8.39
N ALA A 33 -0.14 3.02 -8.70
CA ALA A 33 -0.33 2.12 -9.84
C ALA A 33 0.08 2.78 -11.17
N LEU A 34 -0.40 4.01 -11.42
CA LEU A 34 -0.03 4.79 -12.60
C LEU A 34 1.48 5.10 -12.65
N SER A 35 2.05 5.46 -11.49
CA SER A 35 3.46 5.80 -11.40
C SER A 35 4.35 4.58 -11.63
N TYR A 36 4.00 3.41 -11.08
CA TYR A 36 4.74 2.17 -11.28
C TYR A 36 4.68 1.71 -12.74
N ALA A 37 3.49 1.74 -13.35
CA ALA A 37 3.32 1.42 -14.77
C ALA A 37 4.11 2.36 -15.68
N LYS A 38 4.11 3.66 -15.40
CA LYS A 38 4.91 4.67 -16.12
C LYS A 38 6.42 4.37 -16.08
N HIS A 39 6.90 3.70 -15.02
CA HIS A 39 8.30 3.31 -14.87
C HIS A 39 8.58 1.86 -15.28
N GLY A 40 7.65 1.23 -16.01
CA GLY A 40 7.84 -0.06 -16.69
C GLY A 40 7.35 -1.28 -15.93
N ALA A 41 6.67 -1.15 -14.79
CA ALA A 41 6.09 -2.28 -14.07
C ALA A 41 4.81 -2.80 -14.74
N THR A 42 4.62 -4.11 -14.78
CA THR A 42 3.30 -4.72 -14.93
C THR A 42 2.56 -4.63 -13.61
N VAL A 43 1.44 -3.88 -13.58
CA VAL A 43 0.73 -3.59 -12.33
C VAL A 43 -0.52 -4.46 -12.19
N ILE A 44 -0.67 -5.15 -11.06
CA ILE A 44 -1.89 -5.85 -10.68
C ILE A 44 -2.72 -4.90 -9.81
N LEU A 45 -3.86 -4.48 -10.34
CA LEU A 45 -4.79 -3.53 -9.73
C LEU A 45 -5.78 -4.27 -8.84
N LEU A 46 -5.59 -4.22 -7.52
CA LEU A 46 -6.51 -4.85 -6.57
C LEU A 46 -7.39 -3.83 -5.86
N GLY A 47 -8.67 -4.10 -5.80
CA GLY A 47 -9.64 -3.28 -5.07
C GLY A 47 -11.06 -3.82 -5.18
N ARG A 48 -11.99 -3.23 -4.42
CA ARG A 48 -13.39 -3.72 -4.34
C ARG A 48 -14.30 -3.19 -5.45
N THR A 49 -13.95 -2.09 -6.10
CA THR A 49 -14.82 -1.40 -7.07
C THR A 49 -14.28 -1.55 -8.48
N ILE A 50 -14.80 -2.51 -9.23
CA ILE A 50 -14.33 -2.90 -10.57
C ILE A 50 -14.26 -1.66 -11.49
N ALA A 51 -15.30 -0.86 -11.61
CA ALA A 51 -15.32 0.32 -12.47
C ALA A 51 -14.24 1.38 -12.15
N LYS A 52 -13.70 1.41 -10.91
CA LYS A 52 -12.56 2.26 -10.57
C LYS A 52 -11.24 1.62 -11.04
N LEU A 53 -11.13 0.30 -10.98
CA LEU A 53 -9.94 -0.42 -11.45
C LEU A 53 -9.85 -0.37 -12.97
N GLU A 54 -10.97 -0.56 -13.68
CA GLU A 54 -11.06 -0.44 -15.13
C GLU A 54 -10.60 0.93 -15.62
N ARG A 55 -11.00 2.02 -14.95
CA ARG A 55 -10.51 3.36 -15.31
C ARG A 55 -8.99 3.49 -15.17
N VAL A 56 -8.40 2.93 -14.11
CA VAL A 56 -6.94 2.96 -13.93
C VAL A 56 -6.25 2.07 -14.96
N TYR A 57 -6.85 0.94 -15.29
CA TYR A 57 -6.40 0.06 -16.38
C TYR A 57 -6.32 0.82 -17.70
N ASP A 58 -7.43 1.45 -18.12
CA ASP A 58 -7.52 2.23 -19.35
C ASP A 58 -6.50 3.39 -19.37
N GLU A 59 -6.30 4.07 -18.23
CA GLU A 59 -5.31 5.14 -18.09
C GLU A 59 -3.88 4.64 -18.29
N ILE A 60 -3.54 3.44 -17.79
CA ILE A 60 -2.22 2.84 -17.98
C ILE A 60 -2.01 2.47 -19.45
N GLU A 61 -2.99 1.83 -20.08
CA GLU A 61 -2.91 1.49 -21.51
C GLU A 61 -2.81 2.74 -22.40
N ALA A 62 -3.65 3.74 -22.15
CA ALA A 62 -3.61 5.00 -22.90
C ALA A 62 -2.28 5.76 -22.75
N ALA A 63 -1.58 5.58 -21.62
CA ALA A 63 -0.24 6.14 -21.40
C ALA A 63 0.89 5.30 -22.02
N GLY A 64 0.58 4.15 -22.65
CA GLY A 64 1.56 3.26 -23.25
C GLY A 64 2.37 2.44 -22.23
N GLY A 65 1.87 2.27 -21.00
CA GLY A 65 2.45 1.41 -19.99
C GLY A 65 2.28 -0.09 -20.31
N PRO A 66 3.00 -0.99 -19.61
CA PRO A 66 2.76 -2.42 -19.70
C PRO A 66 1.30 -2.75 -19.34
N GLN A 67 0.70 -3.69 -20.08
CA GLN A 67 -0.69 -4.11 -19.84
C GLN A 67 -0.90 -4.51 -18.38
N PRO A 68 -1.80 -3.84 -17.62
CA PRO A 68 -2.06 -4.19 -16.25
C PRO A 68 -3.02 -5.38 -16.13
N ALA A 69 -3.16 -5.93 -14.93
CA ALA A 69 -4.18 -6.92 -14.61
C ALA A 69 -5.13 -6.36 -13.55
N ILE A 70 -6.40 -6.79 -13.56
CA ILE A 70 -7.38 -6.44 -12.53
C ILE A 70 -7.70 -7.66 -11.68
N PHE A 71 -7.60 -7.51 -10.36
CA PHE A 71 -8.04 -8.51 -9.39
C PHE A 71 -9.04 -7.90 -8.40
N PRO A 72 -10.35 -8.09 -8.60
CA PRO A 72 -11.37 -7.57 -7.69
C PRO A 72 -11.38 -8.36 -6.38
N LEU A 73 -11.13 -7.69 -5.25
CA LEU A 73 -11.24 -8.31 -3.93
C LEU A 73 -11.67 -7.28 -2.89
N ASN A 74 -12.65 -7.65 -2.04
CA ASN A 74 -13.09 -6.85 -0.91
C ASN A 74 -12.59 -7.47 0.40
N PHE A 75 -11.65 -6.82 1.07
CA PHE A 75 -11.05 -7.31 2.32
C PHE A 75 -12.05 -7.47 3.48
N GLU A 76 -13.17 -6.73 3.46
CA GLU A 76 -14.19 -6.86 4.51
C GLU A 76 -14.75 -8.28 4.63
N GLY A 77 -14.94 -8.95 3.49
CA GLY A 77 -15.51 -10.31 3.44
C GLY A 77 -14.51 -11.39 3.03
N ALA A 78 -13.26 -11.01 2.74
CA ALA A 78 -12.26 -11.95 2.27
C ALA A 78 -11.86 -12.95 3.37
N THR A 79 -11.75 -14.20 2.98
CA THR A 79 -11.33 -15.34 3.80
C THR A 79 -9.90 -15.77 3.42
N LEU A 80 -9.29 -16.64 4.22
CA LEU A 80 -8.00 -17.26 3.87
C LEU A 80 -8.04 -17.95 2.50
N LYS A 81 -9.17 -18.57 2.16
CA LYS A 81 -9.34 -19.23 0.87
C LYS A 81 -9.22 -18.23 -0.29
N ASP A 82 -9.84 -17.06 -0.18
CA ASP A 82 -9.80 -16.05 -1.24
C ASP A 82 -8.37 -15.56 -1.50
N PHE A 83 -7.55 -15.44 -0.46
CA PHE A 83 -6.13 -15.08 -0.61
C PHE A 83 -5.29 -16.20 -1.22
N HIS A 84 -5.57 -17.47 -0.89
CA HIS A 84 -4.91 -18.61 -1.53
C HIS A 84 -5.30 -18.74 -3.00
N ASP A 85 -6.60 -18.65 -3.33
CA ASP A 85 -7.09 -18.70 -4.72
C ASP A 85 -6.47 -17.56 -5.55
N MET A 86 -6.30 -16.37 -4.94
CA MET A 86 -5.60 -15.25 -5.56
C MET A 86 -4.13 -15.59 -5.84
N ALA A 87 -3.43 -16.13 -4.85
CA ALA A 87 -2.01 -16.48 -4.99
C ALA A 87 -1.81 -17.52 -6.10
N GLU A 88 -2.67 -18.56 -6.16
CA GLU A 88 -2.64 -19.56 -7.24
C GLU A 88 -2.89 -18.94 -8.62
N THR A 89 -3.81 -17.98 -8.72
CA THR A 89 -4.09 -17.26 -9.98
C THR A 89 -2.88 -16.46 -10.42
N LEU A 90 -2.26 -15.71 -9.50
CA LEU A 90 -1.09 -14.89 -9.80
C LEU A 90 0.15 -15.73 -10.12
N ASP A 91 0.29 -16.91 -9.49
CA ASP A 91 1.37 -17.84 -9.82
C ASP A 91 1.26 -18.33 -11.25
N LYS A 92 0.06 -18.74 -11.69
CA LYS A 92 -0.20 -19.20 -13.05
C LYS A 92 0.05 -18.14 -14.11
N GLU A 93 -0.28 -16.86 -13.80
CA GLU A 93 -0.20 -15.76 -14.75
C GLU A 93 1.22 -15.13 -14.80
N PHE A 94 1.89 -15.02 -13.66
CA PHE A 94 3.13 -14.25 -13.54
C PHE A 94 4.33 -15.03 -13.02
N GLY A 95 4.12 -16.11 -12.27
CA GLY A 95 5.16 -16.97 -11.68
C GLY A 95 5.99 -16.32 -10.56
N ARG A 96 5.90 -15.00 -10.38
CA ARG A 96 6.58 -14.24 -9.33
C ARG A 96 5.88 -12.92 -9.02
N LEU A 97 6.24 -12.34 -7.89
CA LEU A 97 5.83 -10.99 -7.51
C LEU A 97 7.06 -10.19 -7.03
N ASP A 98 7.36 -9.06 -7.69
CA ASP A 98 8.51 -8.22 -7.38
C ASP A 98 8.17 -7.05 -6.44
N GLY A 99 6.88 -6.77 -6.27
CA GLY A 99 6.43 -5.70 -5.39
C GLY A 99 5.00 -5.88 -4.88
N LEU A 100 4.78 -5.49 -3.63
CA LEU A 100 3.47 -5.53 -2.99
C LEU A 100 3.24 -4.24 -2.21
N LEU A 101 2.29 -3.41 -2.65
CA LEU A 101 1.88 -2.21 -1.93
C LEU A 101 0.55 -2.46 -1.21
N HIS A 102 0.60 -2.63 0.10
CA HIS A 102 -0.57 -2.59 0.97
C HIS A 102 -0.99 -1.14 1.23
N ASN A 103 -1.93 -0.65 0.42
CA ASN A 103 -2.44 0.72 0.53
C ASN A 103 -3.95 0.75 0.84
N ALA A 104 -4.71 -0.31 0.53
CA ALA A 104 -6.10 -0.39 0.92
C ALA A 104 -6.27 -0.16 2.43
N GLY A 105 -7.28 0.62 2.80
CA GLY A 105 -7.54 0.91 4.21
C GLY A 105 -8.91 1.53 4.44
N LEU A 106 -9.42 1.31 5.63
CA LEU A 106 -10.68 1.86 6.13
C LEU A 106 -10.38 2.78 7.32
N LEU A 107 -10.83 4.04 7.25
CA LEU A 107 -10.65 5.02 8.34
C LEU A 107 -11.51 4.66 9.57
N GLY A 108 -12.67 4.06 9.35
CA GLY A 108 -13.68 3.93 10.38
C GLY A 108 -14.29 5.30 10.73
N ARG A 109 -14.53 5.52 12.02
CA ARG A 109 -15.14 6.75 12.52
C ARG A 109 -14.21 7.44 13.52
N ILE A 110 -14.09 8.75 13.41
CA ILE A 110 -13.41 9.61 14.41
C ILE A 110 -14.46 9.97 15.45
N THR A 111 -14.36 9.37 16.64
CA THR A 111 -15.35 9.49 17.71
C THR A 111 -14.74 9.13 19.07
N PRO A 112 -15.30 9.58 20.21
CA PRO A 112 -14.92 9.09 21.52
C PRO A 112 -15.00 7.56 21.61
N PHE A 113 -14.11 6.95 22.38
CA PHE A 113 -13.99 5.49 22.45
C PHE A 113 -15.24 4.79 22.98
N ASP A 114 -15.90 5.38 23.97
CA ASP A 114 -17.16 4.90 24.56
C ASP A 114 -18.35 4.90 23.59
N GLN A 115 -18.22 5.59 22.46
CA GLN A 115 -19.24 5.65 21.39
C GLN A 115 -18.82 4.90 20.12
N TYR A 116 -17.70 4.16 20.18
CA TYR A 116 -17.20 3.46 19.01
C TYR A 116 -18.01 2.17 18.75
N ASN A 117 -18.54 2.03 17.54
CA ASN A 117 -19.32 0.86 17.15
C ASN A 117 -18.41 -0.39 17.01
N PRO A 118 -18.71 -1.52 17.73
CA PRO A 118 -17.88 -2.72 17.71
C PRO A 118 -17.77 -3.39 16.33
N GLU A 119 -18.84 -3.40 15.54
CA GLU A 119 -18.84 -4.00 14.20
C GLU A 119 -17.92 -3.20 13.26
N LEU A 120 -17.98 -1.85 13.35
CA LEU A 120 -17.07 -1.01 12.58
C LEU A 120 -15.62 -1.20 13.03
N TRP A 121 -15.38 -1.42 14.33
CA TRP A 121 -14.05 -1.78 14.83
C TRP A 121 -13.53 -3.04 14.16
N GLN A 122 -14.33 -4.10 14.12
CA GLN A 122 -13.97 -5.35 13.48
C GLN A 122 -13.70 -5.17 11.98
N GLN A 123 -14.54 -4.40 11.27
CA GLN A 123 -14.32 -4.08 9.86
C GLN A 123 -12.98 -3.36 9.62
N VAL A 124 -12.65 -2.36 10.46
CA VAL A 124 -11.37 -1.65 10.36
C VAL A 124 -10.19 -2.62 10.58
N MET A 125 -10.26 -3.48 11.59
CA MET A 125 -9.21 -4.46 11.86
C MET A 125 -9.09 -5.47 10.73
N GLN A 126 -10.21 -5.93 10.19
CA GLN A 126 -10.22 -6.87 9.06
C GLN A 126 -9.57 -6.27 7.82
N VAL A 127 -9.95 -5.06 7.43
CA VAL A 127 -9.44 -4.40 6.21
C VAL A 127 -8.00 -3.93 6.36
N ASN A 128 -7.63 -3.38 7.52
CA ASN A 128 -6.33 -2.73 7.70
C ASN A 128 -5.23 -3.67 8.19
N ILE A 129 -5.59 -4.82 8.81
CA ILE A 129 -4.63 -5.72 9.46
C ILE A 129 -4.80 -7.16 8.99
N ASN A 130 -5.94 -7.81 9.27
CA ASN A 130 -6.08 -9.23 8.99
C ASN A 130 -5.92 -9.53 7.49
N GLY A 131 -6.61 -8.75 6.64
CA GLY A 131 -6.52 -8.90 5.19
C GLY A 131 -5.09 -8.73 4.65
N PRO A 132 -4.37 -7.63 4.94
CA PRO A 132 -2.97 -7.46 4.55
C PRO A 132 -2.03 -8.55 5.06
N ILE A 133 -2.18 -9.01 6.31
CA ILE A 133 -1.35 -10.09 6.88
C ILE A 133 -1.58 -11.41 6.14
N TRP A 134 -2.84 -11.83 5.99
CA TRP A 134 -3.18 -13.09 5.31
C TRP A 134 -2.82 -13.05 3.82
N MET A 135 -3.00 -11.91 3.19
CA MET A 135 -2.57 -11.69 1.81
C MET A 135 -1.05 -11.80 1.67
N THR A 136 -0.29 -11.18 2.57
CA THR A 136 1.18 -11.29 2.57
C THR A 136 1.61 -12.74 2.76
N GLN A 137 1.01 -13.46 3.71
CA GLN A 137 1.29 -14.87 3.94
C GLN A 137 1.05 -15.73 2.70
N ALA A 138 -0.09 -15.53 2.02
CA ALA A 138 -0.43 -16.27 0.80
C ALA A 138 0.50 -15.94 -0.38
N LEU A 139 0.98 -14.69 -0.48
CA LEU A 139 1.85 -14.22 -1.57
C LEU A 139 3.34 -14.39 -1.28
N LEU A 140 3.73 -14.79 -0.07
CA LEU A 140 5.13 -14.94 0.30
C LEU A 140 5.91 -15.88 -0.63
N PRO A 141 5.37 -17.05 -1.07
CA PRO A 141 6.06 -17.90 -2.03
C PRO A 141 6.36 -17.20 -3.38
N LEU A 142 5.44 -16.36 -3.88
CA LEU A 142 5.64 -15.59 -5.12
C LEU A 142 6.67 -14.48 -4.95
N LEU A 143 6.68 -13.81 -3.80
CA LEU A 143 7.69 -12.79 -3.45
C LEU A 143 9.08 -13.42 -3.36
N GLN A 144 9.20 -14.66 -2.87
CA GLN A 144 10.46 -15.40 -2.78
C GLN A 144 11.04 -15.80 -4.14
N GLN A 145 10.24 -15.84 -5.22
CA GLN A 145 10.71 -16.06 -6.60
C GLN A 145 11.39 -14.83 -7.20
N SER A 146 11.25 -13.66 -6.58
CA SER A 146 11.92 -12.44 -7.02
C SER A 146 13.35 -12.37 -6.49
N GLU A 147 14.27 -11.85 -7.32
CA GLU A 147 15.64 -11.56 -6.90
C GLU A 147 15.73 -10.33 -5.97
N ASP A 148 14.74 -9.43 -6.01
CA ASP A 148 14.64 -8.22 -5.19
C ASP A 148 13.17 -7.82 -5.04
N ALA A 149 12.46 -8.38 -4.07
CA ALA A 149 11.08 -8.02 -3.79
C ALA A 149 10.97 -6.87 -2.78
N SER A 150 9.97 -6.01 -2.97
CA SER A 150 9.65 -4.91 -2.04
C SER A 150 8.21 -4.99 -1.55
N VAL A 151 8.01 -5.12 -0.26
CA VAL A 151 6.70 -5.06 0.40
C VAL A 151 6.57 -3.76 1.17
N ILE A 152 5.59 -2.95 0.83
CA ILE A 152 5.35 -1.64 1.43
C ILE A 152 3.98 -1.65 2.11
N PHE A 153 3.96 -1.34 3.41
CA PHE A 153 2.72 -1.15 4.15
C PHE A 153 2.44 0.34 4.34
N THR A 154 1.34 0.83 3.80
CA THR A 154 0.89 2.20 4.06
C THR A 154 0.46 2.34 5.51
N SER A 155 1.25 3.09 6.27
CA SER A 155 1.04 3.42 7.67
C SER A 155 0.43 4.82 7.83
N SER A 156 0.61 5.42 8.99
CA SER A 156 0.15 6.76 9.34
C SER A 156 0.90 7.29 10.55
N SER A 157 0.97 8.61 10.70
CA SER A 157 1.49 9.24 11.92
C SER A 157 0.75 8.79 13.19
N VAL A 158 -0.54 8.45 13.09
CA VAL A 158 -1.32 7.92 14.21
C VAL A 158 -1.06 6.44 14.49
N GLY A 159 -0.26 5.76 13.69
CA GLY A 159 0.30 4.43 13.97
C GLY A 159 1.62 4.48 14.74
N ARG A 160 2.23 5.66 14.87
CA ARG A 160 3.48 5.89 15.62
C ARG A 160 3.23 6.67 16.91
N LYS A 161 2.21 7.52 16.94
CA LYS A 161 1.75 8.25 18.11
C LYS A 161 0.23 8.29 18.11
N GLY A 162 -0.40 7.65 19.12
CA GLY A 162 -1.85 7.63 19.27
C GLY A 162 -2.43 9.05 19.38
N ARG A 163 -3.64 9.21 18.85
CA ARG A 163 -4.38 10.46 18.88
C ARG A 163 -5.81 10.20 19.36
N ALA A 164 -6.31 11.05 20.24
CA ALA A 164 -7.69 10.97 20.72
C ALA A 164 -8.69 10.90 19.55
N TYR A 165 -9.71 10.09 19.71
CA TYR A 165 -10.82 9.85 18.77
C TYR A 165 -10.49 8.99 17.53
N TRP A 166 -9.24 8.58 17.32
CA TRP A 166 -8.82 7.79 16.14
C TRP A 166 -9.03 6.28 16.30
N GLY A 167 -9.44 5.81 17.48
CA GLY A 167 -9.92 4.44 17.77
C GLY A 167 -9.24 3.32 16.97
N ALA A 168 -10.06 2.52 16.30
CA ALA A 168 -9.62 1.36 15.54
C ALA A 168 -8.57 1.68 14.46
N TYR A 169 -8.68 2.84 13.78
CA TYR A 169 -7.71 3.22 12.76
C TYR A 169 -6.29 3.37 13.34
N SER A 170 -6.16 4.12 14.45
CA SER A 170 -4.85 4.28 15.10
C SER A 170 -4.29 2.93 15.55
N VAL A 171 -5.11 2.12 16.23
CA VAL A 171 -4.70 0.77 16.68
C VAL A 171 -4.27 -0.11 15.51
N SER A 172 -5.02 -0.10 14.40
CA SER A 172 -4.66 -0.86 13.21
C SER A 172 -3.32 -0.42 12.63
N LYS A 173 -3.01 0.89 12.62
CA LYS A 173 -1.73 1.39 12.10
C LYS A 173 -0.55 1.13 13.04
N PHE A 174 -0.76 1.09 14.38
CA PHE A 174 0.24 0.56 15.31
C PHE A 174 0.52 -0.92 15.07
N ALA A 175 -0.53 -1.72 14.83
CA ALA A 175 -0.38 -3.13 14.51
C ALA A 175 0.37 -3.32 13.16
N THR A 176 0.11 -2.46 12.16
CA THR A 176 0.88 -2.46 10.90
C THR A 176 2.37 -2.21 11.14
N GLU A 177 2.72 -1.20 11.94
CA GLU A 177 4.13 -0.89 12.26
C GLU A 177 4.80 -2.07 13.00
N GLY A 178 4.11 -2.70 13.96
CA GLY A 178 4.62 -3.88 14.67
C GLY A 178 4.76 -5.11 13.77
N PHE A 179 3.83 -5.32 12.84
CA PHE A 179 3.92 -6.42 11.88
C PHE A 179 5.09 -6.25 10.91
N VAL A 180 5.35 -5.03 10.47
CA VAL A 180 6.52 -4.71 9.64
C VAL A 180 7.82 -5.02 10.37
N ASP A 181 7.95 -4.66 11.65
CA ASP A 181 9.13 -4.97 12.47
C ASP A 181 9.37 -6.50 12.53
N VAL A 182 8.31 -7.27 12.83
CA VAL A 182 8.38 -8.74 12.94
C VAL A 182 8.75 -9.38 11.59
N LEU A 183 8.04 -9.02 10.53
CA LEU A 183 8.24 -9.65 9.22
C LEU A 183 9.61 -9.28 8.61
N ALA A 184 10.07 -8.05 8.81
CA ALA A 184 11.38 -7.62 8.33
C ALA A 184 12.52 -8.37 9.05
N ASP A 185 12.42 -8.58 10.36
CA ASP A 185 13.41 -9.34 11.15
C ASP A 185 13.41 -10.82 10.75
N GLU A 186 12.23 -11.42 10.59
CA GLU A 186 12.07 -12.82 10.16
C GLU A 186 12.69 -13.08 8.78
N LEU A 187 12.56 -12.13 7.84
CA LEU A 187 13.04 -12.29 6.47
C LEU A 187 14.49 -11.80 6.24
N ALA A 188 15.10 -11.11 7.20
CA ALA A 188 16.38 -10.40 7.03
C ALA A 188 17.55 -11.29 6.53
N ASN A 189 17.59 -12.56 6.91
CA ASN A 189 18.67 -13.49 6.55
C ASN A 189 18.18 -14.68 5.69
N GLN A 190 16.94 -14.65 5.23
CA GLN A 190 16.31 -15.80 4.59
C GLN A 190 15.82 -15.51 3.16
N SER A 191 15.76 -14.24 2.77
CA SER A 191 15.19 -13.86 1.48
C SER A 191 15.72 -12.52 0.98
N ASN A 192 15.45 -12.23 -0.29
CA ASN A 192 15.69 -10.92 -0.92
C ASN A 192 14.45 -10.00 -0.80
N ILE A 193 13.60 -10.22 0.19
CA ILE A 193 12.37 -9.45 0.40
C ILE A 193 12.65 -8.33 1.39
N ARG A 194 12.44 -7.10 0.96
CA ARG A 194 12.47 -5.89 1.81
C ARG A 194 11.07 -5.56 2.28
N VAL A 195 10.89 -5.32 3.57
CA VAL A 195 9.59 -5.01 4.18
C VAL A 195 9.69 -3.68 4.91
N ASN A 196 8.91 -2.69 4.49
CA ASN A 196 8.96 -1.36 5.09
C ASN A 196 7.57 -0.78 5.33
N SER A 197 7.42 0.10 6.31
CA SER A 197 6.23 0.93 6.47
C SER A 197 6.44 2.33 5.90
N LEU A 198 5.39 2.89 5.29
CA LEU A 198 5.42 4.23 4.72
C LEU A 198 4.22 5.05 5.19
N ASN A 199 4.49 6.11 5.95
CA ASN A 199 3.49 7.11 6.29
C ASN A 199 3.38 8.13 5.14
N PRO A 200 2.23 8.20 4.45
CA PRO A 200 2.04 9.15 3.34
C PRO A 200 2.01 10.62 3.79
N GLY A 201 1.79 10.87 5.08
CA GLY A 201 1.57 12.20 5.61
C GLY A 201 0.20 12.77 5.22
N ALA A 202 0.03 14.08 5.37
CA ALA A 202 -1.21 14.77 5.01
C ALA A 202 -1.31 14.93 3.48
N THR A 203 -2.00 13.99 2.84
CA THR A 203 -2.14 13.90 1.38
C THR A 203 -3.58 14.15 0.97
N ARG A 204 -3.80 14.87 -0.14
CA ARG A 204 -5.12 15.22 -0.71
C ARG A 204 -5.84 13.98 -1.22
N THR A 205 -6.62 13.34 -0.35
CA THR A 205 -7.41 12.13 -0.64
C THR A 205 -8.81 12.24 -0.06
N GLN A 206 -9.73 11.41 -0.53
CA GLN A 206 -11.07 11.34 0.05
C GLN A 206 -11.03 10.91 1.53
N MET A 207 -10.15 9.99 1.91
CA MET A 207 -9.96 9.59 3.30
C MET A 207 -9.52 10.77 4.18
N ARG A 208 -8.57 11.60 3.69
CA ARG A 208 -8.12 12.81 4.39
C ARG A 208 -9.26 13.81 4.56
N ARG A 209 -10.05 14.02 3.52
CA ARG A 209 -11.23 14.90 3.57
C ARG A 209 -12.24 14.43 4.61
N SER A 210 -12.48 13.11 4.72
CA SER A 210 -13.36 12.55 5.75
C SER A 210 -12.81 12.72 7.16
N ALA A 211 -11.49 12.61 7.33
CA ALA A 211 -10.83 12.77 8.64
C ALA A 211 -10.76 14.23 9.10
N PHE A 212 -10.63 15.17 8.17
CA PHE A 212 -10.43 16.61 8.42
C PHE A 212 -11.31 17.44 7.48
N PRO A 213 -12.65 17.46 7.68
CA PRO A 213 -13.57 18.11 6.74
C PRO A 213 -13.41 19.64 6.66
N GLY A 214 -12.81 20.27 7.67
CA GLY A 214 -12.52 21.71 7.69
C GLY A 214 -11.15 22.10 7.15
N GLU A 215 -10.33 21.14 6.69
CA GLU A 215 -8.99 21.42 6.17
C GLU A 215 -9.08 21.82 4.67
N ASP A 216 -8.39 22.91 4.29
CA ASP A 216 -8.30 23.30 2.90
C ASP A 216 -7.47 22.27 2.10
N PRO A 217 -8.08 21.52 1.15
CA PRO A 217 -7.39 20.50 0.39
C PRO A 217 -6.27 21.05 -0.50
N PHE A 218 -6.31 22.33 -0.87
CA PHE A 218 -5.27 22.95 -1.70
C PHE A 218 -3.97 23.23 -0.96
N THR A 219 -3.98 23.16 0.37
CA THR A 219 -2.76 23.23 1.19
C THR A 219 -2.05 21.87 1.31
N LEU A 220 -2.65 20.81 0.78
CA LEU A 220 -2.13 19.45 0.85
C LEU A 220 -1.41 19.06 -0.44
N ARG A 221 -0.34 18.28 -0.30
CA ARG A 221 0.26 17.58 -1.44
C ARG A 221 -0.74 16.63 -2.08
N THR A 222 -0.67 16.51 -3.40
CA THR A 222 -1.45 15.49 -4.12
C THR A 222 -0.85 14.10 -3.92
N PRO A 223 -1.59 13.01 -4.24
CA PRO A 223 -1.01 11.67 -4.27
C PRO A 223 0.21 11.57 -5.19
N GLU A 224 0.20 12.27 -6.32
CA GLU A 224 1.27 12.29 -7.31
C GLU A 224 2.56 12.93 -6.74
N ASP A 225 2.44 13.98 -5.93
CA ASP A 225 3.59 14.69 -5.32
C ASP A 225 4.42 13.81 -4.38
N ILE A 226 3.84 12.75 -3.83
CA ILE A 226 4.53 11.87 -2.88
C ILE A 226 5.06 10.58 -3.51
N MET A 227 4.86 10.38 -4.82
CA MET A 227 5.29 9.17 -5.52
C MET A 227 6.81 8.96 -5.57
N PRO A 228 7.68 9.98 -5.53
CA PRO A 228 9.12 9.74 -5.50
C PRO A 228 9.56 8.75 -4.40
N THR A 229 9.03 8.86 -3.18
CA THR A 229 9.36 7.92 -2.09
C THR A 229 8.80 6.52 -2.35
N TYR A 230 7.61 6.39 -2.93
CA TYR A 230 7.01 5.11 -3.31
C TYR A 230 7.82 4.40 -4.40
N LEU A 231 8.29 5.15 -5.40
CA LEU A 231 9.14 4.63 -6.47
C LEU A 231 10.49 4.18 -5.95
N TRP A 232 11.13 5.00 -5.09
CA TRP A 232 12.39 4.62 -4.46
C TRP A 232 12.28 3.32 -3.67
N LEU A 233 11.23 3.18 -2.84
CA LEU A 233 11.00 1.97 -2.06
C LEU A 233 10.70 0.74 -2.92
N MET A 234 9.94 0.92 -4.00
CA MET A 234 9.54 -0.17 -4.88
C MET A 234 10.68 -0.61 -5.80
N GLY A 235 11.63 0.28 -6.09
CA GLY A 235 12.74 0.05 -6.98
C GLY A 235 13.99 -0.52 -6.29
N PRO A 236 15.01 -0.89 -7.07
CA PRO A 236 16.27 -1.45 -6.57
C PRO A 236 17.12 -0.44 -5.79
N ASP A 237 16.89 0.86 -5.97
CA ASP A 237 17.68 1.93 -5.32
C ASP A 237 17.48 1.98 -3.79
N SER A 238 16.50 1.27 -3.26
CA SER A 238 16.31 1.04 -1.82
C SER A 238 16.85 -0.31 -1.34
N SER A 239 17.70 -0.96 -2.12
CA SER A 239 18.39 -2.20 -1.71
C SER A 239 19.06 -2.02 -0.35
N GLY A 240 18.91 -3.01 0.54
CA GLY A 240 19.39 -2.96 1.91
C GLY A 240 18.50 -2.16 2.89
N THR A 241 17.40 -1.57 2.42
CA THR A 241 16.42 -0.89 3.29
C THR A 241 15.26 -1.82 3.62
N SER A 242 15.27 -2.40 4.83
CA SER A 242 14.20 -3.27 5.35
C SER A 242 14.00 -3.00 6.84
N GLY A 243 12.77 -3.13 7.34
CA GLY A 243 12.40 -2.81 8.72
C GLY A 243 12.27 -1.30 9.00
N GLU A 244 12.32 -0.46 7.98
CA GLU A 244 12.32 0.99 8.17
C GLU A 244 10.91 1.58 8.19
N LYS A 245 10.76 2.64 9.00
CA LYS A 245 9.53 3.42 9.16
C LYS A 245 9.70 4.79 8.49
N LEU A 246 9.37 4.85 7.21
CA LEU A 246 9.62 6.02 6.38
C LEU A 246 8.42 6.98 6.35
N ASP A 247 8.70 8.20 5.92
CA ASP A 247 7.69 9.23 5.60
C ASP A 247 7.78 9.58 4.10
N ALA A 248 6.64 9.64 3.41
CA ALA A 248 6.61 9.98 1.99
C ALA A 248 6.81 11.47 1.73
N GLN A 249 6.59 12.29 2.75
CA GLN A 249 6.80 13.74 2.72
C GLN A 249 7.29 14.22 4.10
N PRO A 250 8.00 15.37 4.17
CA PRO A 250 8.43 15.93 5.44
C PRO A 250 7.22 16.25 6.34
N PRO A 251 7.39 16.20 7.66
CA PRO A 251 6.33 16.61 8.58
C PRO A 251 5.93 18.06 8.32
N ARG A 252 4.64 18.33 8.44
CA ARG A 252 4.15 19.72 8.41
C ARG A 252 4.61 20.45 9.67
N VAL A 253 5.24 21.58 9.50
CA VAL A 253 5.64 22.52 10.56
C VAL A 253 4.40 23.23 11.11
#